data_7e2145c74599f3960d2050cd804daf41
#
_entry.id   7e2145c74599f3960d2050cd804daf41
#
_cell.length_a   1.000
_cell.length_b   1.000
_cell.length_c   1.000
_cell.angle_alpha   90.00
_cell.angle_beta   90.00
_cell.angle_gamma   90.00
#
_symmetry.space_group_name_H-M   'P 1'
#
loop_
_entity.id
_entity.type
_entity.pdbx_description
1 polymer ?
#
loop_
_entity_poly.entity_id
_entity_poly.type
_entity_poly.pdbx_seq_one_letter_code
_entity_poly.pdbx_strand_id
1 'polypeptide(L)'
;MNSSNVDFYIAGFGADGKRVGSIICDFNPEKNPKKLKEALAEAKEKFPEAVVVEPIDADAFNQYLDGYIRGADGKPIAYAPPEPTEEEKRQMALSALDKEYAEKLSNLEIEMAKAKAIEDEDLYTELKEEREALMNEYAEKRGAI
;
A
#
# COMPACT_ATOMS: atom_id res chain seq x y z
N MET A 1 31.12 21.88 -10.08
CA MET A 1 30.20 20.82 -9.68
C MET A 1 30.39 19.62 -10.56
N ASN A 2 31.02 18.62 -10.04
CA ASN A 2 31.14 17.37 -10.77
C ASN A 2 29.87 16.56 -10.53
N SER A 3 28.90 16.73 -11.44
CA SER A 3 27.90 15.70 -11.57
C SER A 3 28.59 14.51 -12.19
N SER A 4 28.91 13.52 -11.38
CA SER A 4 29.33 12.24 -11.90
C SER A 4 28.16 11.70 -12.71
N ASN A 5 28.24 11.81 -14.03
CA ASN A 5 27.30 11.14 -14.91
C ASN A 5 27.52 9.63 -14.79
N VAL A 6 26.78 9.02 -13.90
CA VAL A 6 26.71 7.58 -13.82
C VAL A 6 25.70 7.13 -14.87
N ASP A 7 26.18 6.46 -15.92
CA ASP A 7 25.35 6.03 -17.02
C ASP A 7 24.71 4.66 -16.76
N PHE A 8 25.31 3.85 -15.90
CA PHE A 8 24.87 2.49 -15.64
C PHE A 8 24.92 2.14 -14.16
N TYR A 9 24.03 1.24 -13.76
CA TYR A 9 23.96 0.66 -12.42
C TYR A 9 23.79 -0.84 -12.52
N ILE A 10 24.20 -1.57 -11.51
CA ILE A 10 23.86 -2.98 -11.35
C ILE A 10 22.76 -3.03 -10.30
N ALA A 11 21.58 -3.47 -10.70
CA ALA A 11 20.41 -3.51 -9.83
C ALA A 11 19.97 -4.94 -9.53
N GLY A 12 19.52 -5.16 -8.30
CA GLY A 12 18.90 -6.40 -7.86
C GLY A 12 17.41 -6.21 -7.69
N PHE A 13 16.63 -7.20 -8.10
CA PHE A 13 15.17 -7.20 -8.05
C PHE A 13 14.66 -8.44 -7.33
N GLY A 14 13.63 -8.26 -6.50
CA GLY A 14 12.93 -9.36 -5.85
C GLY A 14 11.97 -10.07 -6.81
N ALA A 15 11.33 -11.12 -6.31
CA ALA A 15 10.35 -11.91 -7.08
C ALA A 15 9.14 -11.07 -7.52
N ASP A 16 8.84 -10.01 -6.80
CA ASP A 16 7.76 -9.06 -7.09
C ASP A 16 8.14 -7.96 -8.10
N GLY A 17 9.38 -7.99 -8.59
CA GLY A 17 9.92 -6.98 -9.50
C GLY A 17 10.39 -5.69 -8.82
N LYS A 18 10.25 -5.57 -7.53
CA LYS A 18 10.73 -4.39 -6.80
C LYS A 18 12.24 -4.40 -6.66
N ARG A 19 12.85 -3.22 -6.81
CA ARG A 19 14.29 -3.06 -6.63
C ARG A 19 14.67 -3.28 -5.16
N VAL A 20 15.56 -4.24 -4.95
CA VAL A 20 16.13 -4.54 -3.62
C VAL A 20 17.27 -3.57 -3.31
N GLY A 21 18.10 -3.29 -4.29
CA GLY A 21 19.22 -2.39 -4.18
C GLY A 21 19.94 -2.21 -5.51
N SER A 22 20.97 -1.36 -5.52
CA SER A 22 21.78 -1.11 -6.71
C SER A 22 23.17 -0.64 -6.32
N ILE A 23 24.13 -0.91 -7.20
CA ILE A 23 25.49 -0.40 -7.10
C ILE A 23 25.84 0.35 -8.39
N ILE A 24 26.74 1.30 -8.27
CA ILE A 24 27.22 2.08 -9.42
C ILE A 24 28.05 1.17 -10.33
N CYS A 25 27.79 1.25 -11.63
CA CYS A 25 28.58 0.61 -12.67
C CYS A 25 29.38 1.70 -13.40
N ASP A 26 30.68 1.75 -13.15
CA ASP A 26 31.58 2.78 -13.66
C ASP A 26 32.17 2.46 -15.05
N PHE A 27 31.61 1.48 -15.73
CA PHE A 27 32.03 1.03 -17.06
C PHE A 27 30.81 0.73 -17.92
N ASN A 28 31.02 0.64 -19.24
CA ASN A 28 29.95 0.20 -20.15
C ASN A 28 29.83 -1.32 -20.09
N PRO A 29 28.70 -1.89 -19.60
CA PRO A 29 28.58 -3.33 -19.44
C PRO A 29 28.56 -4.10 -20.76
N GLU A 30 28.19 -3.49 -21.86
CA GLU A 30 28.21 -4.12 -23.18
C GLU A 30 29.64 -4.27 -23.72
N LYS A 31 30.52 -3.33 -23.37
CA LYS A 31 31.92 -3.29 -23.82
C LYS A 31 32.90 -4.03 -22.91
N ASN A 32 32.50 -4.33 -21.68
CA ASN A 32 33.36 -4.96 -20.66
C ASN A 32 32.68 -6.16 -20.02
N PRO A 33 32.46 -7.27 -20.77
CA PRO A 33 31.74 -8.43 -20.24
C PRO A 33 32.42 -9.09 -19.05
N LYS A 34 33.76 -9.02 -18.95
CA LYS A 34 34.49 -9.57 -17.82
C LYS A 34 34.23 -8.77 -16.52
N LYS A 35 34.28 -7.44 -16.61
CA LYS A 35 33.95 -6.54 -15.48
C LYS A 35 32.49 -6.68 -15.08
N LEU A 36 31.61 -6.85 -16.05
CA LEU A 36 30.19 -7.08 -15.81
C LEU A 36 29.98 -8.36 -14.99
N LYS A 37 30.64 -9.44 -15.32
CA LYS A 37 30.55 -10.71 -14.60
C LYS A 37 30.96 -10.54 -13.14
N GLU A 38 32.06 -9.83 -12.89
CA GLU A 38 32.56 -9.53 -11.55
C GLU A 38 31.58 -8.64 -10.77
N ALA A 39 31.03 -7.61 -11.41
CA ALA A 39 30.07 -6.70 -10.81
C ALA A 39 28.75 -7.40 -10.46
N LEU A 40 28.28 -8.30 -11.32
CA LEU A 40 27.07 -9.11 -11.05
C LEU A 40 27.30 -10.05 -9.86
N ALA A 41 28.47 -10.66 -9.75
CA ALA A 41 28.80 -11.51 -8.61
C ALA A 41 28.83 -10.73 -7.31
N GLU A 42 29.44 -9.54 -7.31
CA GLU A 42 29.45 -8.63 -6.17
C GLU A 42 28.04 -8.21 -5.75
N ALA A 43 27.21 -7.85 -6.72
CA ALA A 43 25.84 -7.44 -6.48
C ALA A 43 24.98 -8.58 -5.89
N LYS A 44 25.18 -9.81 -6.34
CA LYS A 44 24.50 -10.99 -5.78
C LYS A 44 24.86 -11.22 -4.31
N GLU A 45 26.10 -10.96 -3.94
CA GLU A 45 26.52 -11.04 -2.54
C GLU A 45 25.91 -9.94 -1.67
N LYS A 46 25.81 -8.72 -2.22
CA LYS A 46 25.20 -7.57 -1.52
C LYS A 46 23.70 -7.67 -1.39
N PHE A 47 23.05 -8.28 -2.38
CA PHE A 47 21.59 -8.40 -2.44
C PHE A 47 21.16 -9.87 -2.47
N PRO A 48 21.34 -10.62 -1.37
CA PRO A 48 21.00 -12.05 -1.35
C PRO A 48 19.51 -12.32 -1.56
N GLU A 49 18.65 -11.34 -1.33
CA GLU A 49 17.20 -11.41 -1.53
C GLU A 49 16.80 -11.25 -2.99
N ALA A 50 17.69 -10.75 -3.84
CA ALA A 50 17.40 -10.52 -5.24
C ALA A 50 17.32 -11.85 -6.02
N VAL A 51 16.27 -12.03 -6.79
CA VAL A 51 16.11 -13.17 -7.71
C VAL A 51 16.70 -12.87 -9.09
N VAL A 52 16.81 -11.58 -9.44
CA VAL A 52 17.44 -11.11 -10.67
C VAL A 52 18.43 -10.00 -10.31
N VAL A 53 19.64 -10.09 -10.90
CA VAL A 53 20.65 -9.03 -10.82
C VAL A 53 21.08 -8.73 -12.24
N GLU A 54 20.99 -7.47 -12.65
CA GLU A 54 21.30 -7.07 -14.03
C GLU A 54 21.80 -5.63 -14.13
N PRO A 55 22.54 -5.29 -15.20
CA PRO A 55 22.88 -3.90 -15.46
C PRO A 55 21.64 -3.14 -16.00
N ILE A 56 21.50 -1.90 -15.56
CA ILE A 56 20.47 -0.98 -16.02
C ILE A 56 21.11 0.36 -16.35
N ASP A 57 20.46 1.13 -17.24
CA ASP A 57 20.87 2.49 -17.51
C ASP A 57 20.34 3.49 -16.47
N ALA A 58 20.82 4.73 -16.55
CA ALA A 58 20.40 5.78 -15.63
C ALA A 58 18.92 6.11 -15.70
N ASP A 59 18.33 6.04 -16.89
CA ASP A 59 16.91 6.31 -17.08
C ASP A 59 16.05 5.26 -16.37
N ALA A 60 16.37 3.98 -16.53
CA ALA A 60 15.72 2.89 -15.84
C ALA A 60 15.90 3.00 -14.31
N PHE A 61 17.10 3.33 -13.87
CA PHE A 61 17.39 3.54 -12.46
C PHE A 61 16.49 4.62 -11.83
N ASN A 62 16.34 5.74 -12.51
CA ASN A 62 15.48 6.84 -12.06
C ASN A 62 14.01 6.42 -11.99
N GLN A 63 13.53 5.63 -12.96
CA GLN A 63 12.17 5.09 -12.95
C GLN A 63 11.95 4.15 -11.75
N TYR A 64 12.91 3.28 -11.45
CA TYR A 64 12.82 2.41 -10.27
C TYR A 64 12.84 3.19 -8.95
N LEU A 65 13.58 4.28 -8.88
CA LEU A 65 13.54 5.18 -7.71
C LEU A 65 12.18 5.85 -7.55
N ASP A 66 11.48 6.06 -8.67
CA ASP A 66 10.16 6.70 -8.72
C ASP A 66 9.00 5.69 -8.51
N GLY A 67 9.30 4.50 -8.06
CA GLY A 67 8.31 3.49 -7.70
C GLY A 67 7.97 2.48 -8.78
N TYR A 68 8.63 2.52 -9.94
CA TYR A 68 8.44 1.52 -10.99
C TYR A 68 9.02 0.17 -10.56
N ILE A 69 8.52 -0.89 -11.14
CA ILE A 69 8.99 -2.25 -10.93
C ILE A 69 9.49 -2.85 -12.23
N ARG A 70 10.28 -3.92 -12.12
CA ARG A 70 10.75 -4.67 -13.28
C ARG A 70 9.62 -5.50 -13.88
N GLY A 71 9.31 -5.26 -15.15
CA GLY A 71 8.32 -6.04 -15.89
C GLY A 71 8.86 -7.38 -16.40
N ALA A 72 7.99 -8.19 -16.99
CA ALA A 72 8.34 -9.50 -17.55
C ALA A 72 9.39 -9.43 -18.67
N ASP A 73 9.44 -8.30 -19.37
CA ASP A 73 10.42 -8.01 -20.44
C ASP A 73 11.75 -7.44 -19.93
N GLY A 74 11.89 -7.29 -18.61
CA GLY A 74 13.07 -6.71 -17.97
C GLY A 74 13.11 -5.18 -17.97
N LYS A 75 12.05 -4.52 -18.42
CA LYS A 75 11.97 -3.05 -18.46
C LYS A 75 11.11 -2.51 -17.31
N PRO A 76 11.35 -1.25 -16.88
CA PRO A 76 10.52 -0.62 -15.87
C PRO A 76 9.07 -0.49 -16.33
N ILE A 77 8.15 -0.87 -15.44
CA ILE A 77 6.71 -0.66 -15.63
C ILE A 77 6.14 0.03 -14.39
N ALA A 78 5.05 0.77 -14.58
CA ALA A 78 4.37 1.41 -13.46
C ALA A 78 3.82 0.34 -12.51
N TYR A 79 4.05 0.53 -11.20
CA TYR A 79 3.51 -0.37 -10.19
C TYR A 79 2.01 -0.13 -10.04
N ALA A 80 1.23 -1.17 -10.27
CA ALA A 80 -0.19 -1.19 -9.97
C ALA A 80 -0.39 -2.13 -8.77
N PRO A 81 -0.86 -1.61 -7.61
CA PRO A 81 -1.19 -2.47 -6.48
C PRO A 81 -2.22 -3.53 -6.91
N PRO A 82 -2.14 -4.75 -6.42
CA PRO A 82 -3.15 -5.76 -6.72
C PRO A 82 -4.53 -5.28 -6.25
N GLU A 83 -5.56 -5.56 -7.03
CA GLU A 83 -6.93 -5.21 -6.64
C GLU A 83 -7.31 -5.98 -5.37
N PRO A 84 -8.05 -5.35 -4.45
CA PRO A 84 -8.53 -6.05 -3.25
C PRO A 84 -9.36 -7.28 -3.63
N THR A 85 -9.17 -8.36 -2.88
CA THR A 85 -10.01 -9.56 -3.04
C THR A 85 -11.44 -9.26 -2.59
N GLU A 86 -12.38 -10.10 -2.97
CA GLU A 86 -13.79 -9.96 -2.53
C GLU A 86 -13.90 -9.98 -0.99
N GLU A 87 -13.09 -10.81 -0.32
CA GLU A 87 -13.06 -10.84 1.14
C GLU A 87 -12.49 -9.55 1.74
N GLU A 88 -11.43 -9.00 1.14
CA GLU A 88 -10.87 -7.70 1.56
C GLU A 88 -11.86 -6.56 1.38
N LYS A 89 -12.58 -6.53 0.25
CA LYS A 89 -13.64 -5.54 -0.02
C LYS A 89 -14.75 -5.65 1.02
N ARG A 90 -15.14 -6.88 1.35
CA ARG A 90 -16.14 -7.16 2.37
C ARG A 90 -15.71 -6.64 3.75
N GLN A 91 -14.47 -6.92 4.15
CA GLN A 91 -13.91 -6.43 5.41
C GLN A 91 -13.83 -4.91 5.47
N MET A 92 -13.48 -4.25 4.37
CA MET A 92 -13.49 -2.79 4.27
C MET A 92 -14.91 -2.23 4.43
N ALA A 93 -15.89 -2.86 3.78
CA ALA A 93 -17.28 -2.45 3.87
C ALA A 93 -17.83 -2.61 5.30
N LEU A 94 -17.52 -3.73 5.96
CA LEU A 94 -17.91 -3.97 7.36
C LEU A 94 -17.28 -2.95 8.30
N SER A 95 -15.98 -2.67 8.12
CA SER A 95 -15.25 -1.70 8.94
C SER A 95 -15.82 -0.28 8.78
N ALA A 96 -16.12 0.13 7.55
CA ALA A 96 -16.71 1.43 7.27
C ALA A 96 -18.11 1.55 7.89
N LEU A 97 -18.93 0.50 7.78
CA LEU A 97 -20.27 0.45 8.37
C LEU A 97 -20.20 0.51 9.90
N ASP A 98 -19.33 -0.27 10.50
CA ASP A 98 -19.14 -0.31 11.96
C ASP A 98 -18.75 1.07 12.50
N LYS A 99 -17.85 1.76 11.80
CA LYS A 99 -17.43 3.12 12.16
C LYS A 99 -18.56 4.12 12.05
N GLU A 100 -19.31 4.08 10.94
CA GLU A 100 -20.45 4.97 10.70
C GLU A 100 -21.50 4.85 11.80
N TYR A 101 -21.89 3.63 12.13
CA TYR A 101 -22.94 3.40 13.14
C TYR A 101 -22.45 3.59 14.57
N ALA A 102 -21.17 3.31 14.86
CA ALA A 102 -20.58 3.64 16.15
C ALA A 102 -20.65 5.13 16.43
N GLU A 103 -20.39 5.96 15.43
CA GLU A 103 -20.48 7.42 15.52
C GLU A 103 -21.91 7.89 15.72
N LYS A 104 -22.86 7.35 14.95
CA LYS A 104 -24.29 7.67 15.10
C LYS A 104 -24.83 7.27 16.47
N LEU A 105 -24.49 6.08 16.93
CA LEU A 105 -24.91 5.59 18.26
C LEU A 105 -24.31 6.44 19.38
N SER A 106 -23.03 6.80 19.28
CA SER A 106 -22.37 7.67 20.24
C SER A 106 -23.05 9.02 20.36
N ASN A 107 -23.41 9.64 19.24
CA ASN A 107 -24.12 10.92 19.21
C ASN A 107 -25.51 10.80 19.85
N LEU A 108 -26.25 9.74 19.58
CA LEU A 108 -27.56 9.48 20.22
C LEU A 108 -27.42 9.28 21.73
N GLU A 109 -26.42 8.54 22.17
CA GLU A 109 -26.16 8.30 23.58
C GLU A 109 -25.82 9.59 24.33
N ILE A 110 -25.09 10.52 23.69
CA ILE A 110 -24.82 11.85 24.24
C ILE A 110 -26.11 12.64 24.41
N GLU A 111 -26.98 12.64 23.39
CA GLU A 111 -28.27 13.33 23.44
C GLU A 111 -29.20 12.71 24.49
N MET A 112 -29.19 11.38 24.63
CA MET A 112 -29.94 10.68 25.67
C MET A 112 -29.46 11.08 27.07
N ALA A 113 -28.16 11.18 27.27
CA ALA A 113 -27.57 11.60 28.55
C ALA A 113 -27.99 13.04 28.89
N LYS A 114 -28.01 13.92 27.90
CA LYS A 114 -28.49 15.32 28.07
C LYS A 114 -29.95 15.37 28.42
N ALA A 115 -30.82 14.63 27.73
CA ALA A 115 -32.23 14.56 28.02
C ALA A 115 -32.50 14.06 29.45
N LYS A 116 -31.75 13.07 29.87
CA LYS A 116 -31.82 12.54 31.24
C LYS A 116 -31.39 13.55 32.29
N ALA A 117 -30.32 14.30 31.98
CA ALA A 117 -29.77 15.34 32.90
C ALA A 117 -30.77 16.49 33.13
N ILE A 118 -31.60 16.84 32.13
CA ILE A 118 -32.62 17.87 32.23
C ILE A 118 -34.00 17.33 32.62
N GLU A 119 -34.08 16.05 32.92
CA GLU A 119 -35.29 15.34 33.30
C GLU A 119 -36.43 15.39 32.24
N ASP A 120 -36.06 15.46 30.96
CA ASP A 120 -36.98 15.40 29.84
C ASP A 120 -37.26 13.96 29.45
N GLU A 121 -38.21 13.34 30.11
CA GLU A 121 -38.55 11.91 29.92
C GLU A 121 -39.14 11.62 28.50
N ASP A 122 -39.90 12.54 27.95
CA ASP A 122 -40.46 12.38 26.61
C ASP A 122 -39.36 12.36 25.54
N LEU A 123 -38.45 13.29 25.62
CA LEU A 123 -37.28 13.35 24.71
C LEU A 123 -36.39 12.12 24.87
N TYR A 124 -36.15 11.69 26.09
CA TYR A 124 -35.38 10.49 26.38
C TYR A 124 -35.99 9.25 25.75
N THR A 125 -37.31 9.09 25.85
CA THR A 125 -38.04 7.97 25.25
C THR A 125 -37.98 7.99 23.72
N GLU A 126 -38.10 9.16 23.09
CA GLU A 126 -37.97 9.31 21.62
C GLU A 126 -36.57 8.91 21.18
N LEU A 127 -35.53 9.39 21.87
CA LEU A 127 -34.12 9.07 21.54
C LEU A 127 -33.81 7.58 21.74
N LYS A 128 -34.41 6.97 22.75
CA LYS A 128 -34.29 5.53 22.99
C LYS A 128 -34.88 4.70 21.86
N GLU A 129 -36.02 5.13 21.33
CA GLU A 129 -36.68 4.51 20.17
C GLU A 129 -35.82 4.67 18.91
N GLU A 130 -35.27 5.86 18.69
CA GLU A 130 -34.35 6.11 17.58
C GLU A 130 -33.10 5.23 17.67
N ARG A 131 -32.56 5.05 18.86
CA ARG A 131 -31.38 4.19 19.09
C ARG A 131 -31.70 2.73 18.73
N GLU A 132 -32.87 2.24 19.12
CA GLU A 132 -33.32 0.89 18.81
C GLU A 132 -33.50 0.70 17.30
N ALA A 133 -34.15 1.66 16.63
CA ALA A 133 -34.32 1.65 15.19
C ALA A 133 -32.98 1.68 14.46
N LEU A 134 -32.01 2.46 14.94
CA LEU A 134 -30.68 2.57 14.38
C LEU A 134 -29.89 1.25 14.53
N MET A 135 -30.02 0.59 15.68
CA MET A 135 -29.41 -0.72 15.91
C MET A 135 -29.97 -1.80 14.99
N ASN A 136 -31.28 -1.79 14.75
CA ASN A 136 -31.94 -2.71 13.84
C ASN A 136 -31.49 -2.47 12.39
N GLU A 137 -31.41 -1.20 11.98
CA GLU A 137 -30.91 -0.81 10.66
C GLU A 137 -29.45 -1.26 10.45
N TYR A 138 -28.62 -1.04 11.45
CA TYR A 138 -27.22 -1.50 11.43
C TYR A 138 -27.12 -3.02 11.25
N ALA A 139 -27.89 -3.78 12.04
CA ALA A 139 -27.90 -5.24 11.95
C ALA A 139 -28.34 -5.72 10.56
N GLU A 140 -29.35 -5.10 9.96
CA GLU A 140 -29.81 -5.42 8.60
C GLU A 140 -28.73 -5.13 7.55
N LYS A 141 -28.13 -3.95 7.60
CA LYS A 141 -27.07 -3.56 6.64
C LYS A 141 -25.83 -4.45 6.78
N ARG A 142 -25.47 -4.79 8.01
CA ARG A 142 -24.33 -5.68 8.27
C ARG A 142 -24.60 -7.08 7.73
N GLY A 143 -25.80 -7.58 7.89
CA GLY A 143 -26.20 -8.89 7.37
C GLY A 143 -26.29 -8.94 5.84
N ALA A 144 -26.45 -7.80 5.17
CA ALA A 144 -26.49 -7.70 3.71
C ALA A 144 -25.09 -7.65 3.07
N ILE A 145 -24.04 -7.46 3.82
CA ILE A 145 -22.64 -7.50 3.37
C ILE A 145 -22.13 -8.94 3.49
#